data_4687146e2e199e161412024547efef31
#
_entry.id   4687146e2e199e161412024547efef31
#
_cell.length_a   1.000
_cell.length_b   1.000
_cell.length_c   1.000
_cell.angle_alpha   90.00
_cell.angle_beta   90.00
_cell.angle_gamma   90.00
#
_symmetry.space_group_name_H-M   'P 1'
#
loop_
_entity.id
_entity.type
_entity.pdbx_description
1 polymer ?
#
loop_
_entity_poly.entity_id
_entity_poly.type
_entity_poly.pdbx_seq_one_letter_code
_entity_poly.pdbx_strand_id
1 'polypeptide(L)'
;MLILKNRTTFNSLYELDKSRFTKQNSTDGSKPFGVLGGTVAALASNSSYTVVPGDGTAVAVGLFVNNAAGNPFDNAPAVASNKIAIAQKMASVEVDEYADVEFKIGEKLYSDANGYLTNVKSANEQVIGIVTKLPTTADPFLGLEMTI
;
A
#
# COMPACT_ATOMS: atom_id res chain seq x y z
N MET A 1 -0.43 0.26 -8.88
CA MET A 1 -1.27 1.47 -9.20
C MET A 1 -2.51 1.47 -8.33
N LEU A 2 -2.92 2.62 -7.85
CA LEU A 2 -4.18 2.79 -7.12
C LEU A 2 -5.07 3.74 -7.90
N ILE A 3 -6.32 3.35 -8.11
CA ILE A 3 -7.35 4.15 -8.76
C ILE A 3 -8.42 4.48 -7.72
N LEU A 4 -8.70 5.76 -7.53
CA LEU A 4 -9.79 6.20 -6.67
C LEU A 4 -11.11 6.15 -7.43
N LYS A 5 -12.12 5.61 -6.79
CA LYS A 5 -13.48 5.46 -7.35
C LYS A 5 -14.48 6.44 -6.76
N ASN A 6 -14.14 7.07 -5.65
CA ASN A 6 -14.97 8.10 -5.04
C ASN A 6 -14.17 9.36 -4.75
N ARG A 7 -14.86 10.46 -4.48
CA ARG A 7 -14.21 11.69 -4.00
C ARG A 7 -13.83 11.49 -2.54
N THR A 8 -12.53 11.39 -2.30
CA THR A 8 -11.99 11.30 -0.96
C THR A 8 -10.82 12.25 -0.82
N THR A 9 -10.55 12.65 0.41
CA THR A 9 -9.35 13.41 0.74
C THR A 9 -8.25 12.46 1.15
N PHE A 10 -7.04 12.73 0.68
CA PHE A 10 -5.86 11.99 1.11
C PHE A 10 -5.27 12.64 2.35
N ASN A 11 -4.75 11.82 3.22
CA ASN A 11 -3.84 12.29 4.24
C ASN A 11 -2.44 12.37 3.65
N SER A 12 -1.91 13.57 3.50
CA SER A 12 -0.55 13.84 3.00
C SER A 12 0.41 14.28 4.09
N LEU A 13 0.04 14.10 5.36
CA LEU A 13 0.88 14.49 6.51
C LEU A 13 1.95 13.43 6.83
N TYR A 14 1.81 12.23 6.31
CA TYR A 14 2.78 11.16 6.55
C TYR A 14 4.07 11.40 5.78
N GLU A 15 5.19 11.05 6.41
CA GLU A 15 6.52 11.03 5.81
C GLU A 15 6.94 9.58 5.55
N LEU A 16 7.54 9.35 4.39
CA LEU A 16 8.03 8.04 4.01
C LEU A 16 9.44 7.82 4.57
N ASP A 17 9.61 6.77 5.37
CA ASP A 17 10.94 6.32 5.80
C ASP A 17 11.62 5.54 4.69
N LYS A 18 12.47 6.24 3.94
CA LYS A 18 13.19 5.68 2.79
C LYS A 18 14.24 4.64 3.16
N SER A 19 14.67 4.59 4.42
CA SER A 19 15.67 3.61 4.87
C SER A 19 15.08 2.19 4.89
N ARG A 20 13.77 2.06 4.87
CA ARG A 20 13.04 0.80 4.97
C ARG A 20 12.32 0.40 3.69
N PHE A 21 12.74 0.91 2.56
CA PHE A 21 12.21 0.48 1.28
C PHE A 21 12.41 -1.02 1.09
N THR A 22 11.37 -1.68 0.62
CA THR A 22 11.41 -3.10 0.29
C THR A 22 11.72 -3.31 -1.19
N LYS A 23 12.02 -4.54 -1.55
CA LYS A 23 12.28 -4.91 -2.96
C LYS A 23 11.01 -4.99 -3.83
N GLN A 24 9.88 -4.55 -3.35
CA GLN A 24 8.60 -4.67 -4.04
C GLN A 24 8.64 -4.25 -5.51
N ASN A 25 9.45 -3.25 -5.86
CA ASN A 25 9.54 -2.70 -7.21
C ASN A 25 10.68 -3.25 -8.03
N SER A 26 11.48 -4.13 -7.50
CA SER A 26 12.67 -4.59 -8.19
C SER A 26 12.34 -5.83 -9.01
N THR A 27 12.16 -5.68 -10.30
CA THR A 27 12.12 -6.81 -11.23
C THR A 27 13.53 -7.40 -11.45
N ASP A 28 14.56 -6.65 -11.16
CA ASP A 28 15.93 -7.12 -11.02
C ASP A 28 16.48 -6.61 -9.68
N GLY A 29 17.15 -7.46 -8.92
CA GLY A 29 17.64 -7.14 -7.57
C GLY A 29 18.68 -6.01 -7.48
N SER A 30 18.98 -5.33 -8.58
CA SER A 30 19.96 -4.24 -8.67
C SER A 30 19.32 -2.86 -8.65
N LYS A 31 17.99 -2.75 -8.80
CA LYS A 31 17.30 -1.45 -8.82
C LYS A 31 16.80 -1.01 -7.46
N PRO A 32 16.73 0.30 -7.27
CA PRO A 32 16.38 0.87 -5.98
C PRO A 32 14.96 0.51 -5.57
N PHE A 33 14.80 0.43 -4.29
CA PHE A 33 13.60 0.08 -3.60
C PHE A 33 12.63 1.25 -3.52
N GLY A 34 11.38 0.94 -3.41
CA GLY A 34 10.35 1.93 -3.26
C GLY A 34 9.08 1.32 -2.69
N VAL A 35 8.02 2.07 -2.80
CA VAL A 35 6.68 1.61 -2.52
C VAL A 35 5.84 1.70 -3.78
N LEU A 36 4.91 0.78 -3.95
CA LEU A 36 3.95 0.77 -5.04
C LEU A 36 2.63 1.36 -4.55
N GLY A 37 2.02 2.20 -5.37
CA GLY A 37 0.65 2.64 -5.15
C GLY A 37 -0.29 1.45 -5.09
N GLY A 38 -1.12 1.40 -4.06
CA GLY A 38 -2.01 0.27 -3.80
C GLY A 38 -1.49 -0.73 -2.76
N THR A 39 -0.23 -0.63 -2.36
CA THR A 39 0.29 -1.44 -1.24
C THR A 39 0.06 -0.75 0.11
N VAL A 40 0.12 -1.54 1.17
CA VAL A 40 -0.19 -1.09 2.53
C VAL A 40 0.92 -0.20 3.08
N ALA A 41 0.52 0.93 3.65
CA ALA A 41 1.37 1.81 4.45
C ALA A 41 1.15 1.53 5.93
N ALA A 42 2.23 1.34 6.67
CA ALA A 42 2.21 1.11 8.11
C ALA A 42 3.06 2.14 8.84
N LEU A 43 2.78 2.35 10.13
CA LEU A 43 3.58 3.24 10.96
C LEU A 43 4.96 2.65 11.21
N ALA A 44 6.00 3.47 11.03
CA ALA A 44 7.33 3.13 11.50
C ALA A 44 7.35 3.04 13.03
N SER A 45 8.22 2.19 13.56
CA SER A 45 8.41 2.07 14.99
C SER A 45 8.73 3.44 15.62
N ASN A 46 8.09 3.75 16.73
CA ASN A 46 8.29 4.99 17.48
C ASN A 46 7.92 6.30 16.73
N SER A 47 7.12 6.21 15.67
CA SER A 47 6.64 7.40 14.98
C SER A 47 5.11 7.38 14.86
N SER A 48 4.51 8.55 14.94
CA SER A 48 3.07 8.75 14.71
C SER A 48 2.76 9.28 13.31
N TYR A 49 3.77 9.61 12.52
CA TYR A 49 3.60 10.24 11.20
C TYR A 49 4.56 9.72 10.13
N THR A 50 5.53 8.89 10.48
CA THR A 50 6.44 8.27 9.52
C THR A 50 5.90 6.90 9.12
N VAL A 51 5.80 6.64 7.82
CA VAL A 51 5.28 5.39 7.29
C VAL A 51 6.37 4.59 6.59
N VAL A 52 6.17 3.29 6.62
CA VAL A 52 6.98 2.26 5.95
C VAL A 52 6.05 1.32 5.19
N PRO A 53 6.55 0.51 4.25
CA PRO A 53 5.76 -0.58 3.69
C PRO A 53 5.20 -1.49 4.77
N GLY A 54 3.94 -1.90 4.61
CA GLY A 54 3.30 -2.83 5.52
C GLY A 54 4.00 -4.20 5.52
N ASP A 55 3.98 -4.87 6.65
CA ASP A 55 4.59 -6.18 6.85
C ASP A 55 3.66 -7.19 7.55
N GLY A 56 2.41 -6.81 7.74
CA GLY A 56 1.40 -7.62 8.45
C GLY A 56 1.55 -7.62 9.97
N THR A 57 2.55 -6.93 10.53
CA THR A 57 2.78 -6.81 11.99
C THR A 57 2.63 -5.39 12.49
N ALA A 58 3.17 -4.41 11.77
CA ALA A 58 3.05 -2.99 12.09
C ALA A 58 1.62 -2.47 11.86
N VAL A 59 1.25 -1.43 12.60
CA VAL A 59 -0.07 -0.81 12.49
C VAL A 59 -0.22 -0.16 11.10
N ALA A 60 -1.12 -0.68 10.29
CA ALA A 60 -1.44 -0.10 8.99
C ALA A 60 -2.26 1.19 9.16
N VAL A 61 -1.96 2.18 8.33
CA VAL A 61 -2.64 3.49 8.33
C VAL A 61 -3.38 3.77 7.03
N GLY A 62 -3.22 2.94 6.02
CA GLY A 62 -3.90 3.07 4.74
C GLY A 62 -3.12 2.42 3.60
N LEU A 63 -3.37 2.89 2.38
CA LEU A 63 -2.66 2.46 1.17
C LEU A 63 -1.86 3.62 0.59
N PHE A 64 -0.67 3.34 0.08
CA PHE A 64 0.07 4.30 -0.71
C PHE A 64 -0.71 4.67 -1.99
N VAL A 65 -0.90 5.96 -2.22
CA VAL A 65 -1.63 6.44 -3.41
C VAL A 65 -0.76 6.37 -4.66
N ASN A 66 0.50 6.74 -4.53
CA ASN A 66 1.44 6.83 -5.64
C ASN A 66 2.64 5.90 -5.43
N ASN A 67 3.23 5.50 -6.54
CA ASN A 67 4.54 4.89 -6.51
C ASN A 67 5.57 5.91 -6.00
N ALA A 68 6.42 5.48 -5.10
CA ALA A 68 7.56 6.26 -4.66
C ALA A 68 8.80 5.37 -4.67
N ALA A 69 9.76 5.71 -5.53
CA ALA A 69 11.03 5.00 -5.62
C ALA A 69 12.14 5.84 -5.00
N GLY A 70 12.95 5.23 -4.15
CA GLY A 70 14.23 5.80 -3.77
C GLY A 70 15.26 5.40 -4.84
N ASN A 71 15.94 6.36 -5.43
CA ASN A 71 17.08 6.05 -6.27
C ASN A 71 18.36 6.33 -5.50
N PRO A 72 19.09 5.31 -5.02
CA PRO A 72 20.35 5.53 -4.31
C PRO A 72 21.45 6.13 -5.22
N PHE A 73 21.28 6.03 -6.55
CA PHE A 73 22.26 6.54 -7.49
C PHE A 73 22.04 7.99 -7.89
N ASP A 74 20.81 8.48 -7.86
CA ASP A 74 20.46 9.83 -8.29
C ASP A 74 20.37 10.84 -7.14
N ASN A 75 20.48 10.39 -5.91
CA ASN A 75 20.19 11.20 -4.72
C ASN A 75 18.87 12.00 -4.82
N ALA A 76 18.07 11.72 -5.83
CA ALA A 76 16.80 12.35 -6.01
C ALA A 76 15.76 11.63 -5.14
N PRO A 77 15.20 12.27 -4.15
CA PRO A 77 14.08 11.70 -3.44
C PRO A 77 12.92 11.56 -4.42
N ALA A 78 12.34 10.40 -4.49
CA ALA A 78 11.14 10.16 -5.29
C ALA A 78 9.97 11.07 -4.88
N VAL A 79 10.03 11.58 -3.67
CA VAL A 79 9.13 12.59 -3.11
C VAL A 79 9.98 13.73 -2.61
N ALA A 80 9.94 14.88 -3.28
CA ALA A 80 10.81 16.03 -2.98
C ALA A 80 10.72 16.52 -1.53
N SER A 81 9.57 16.38 -0.90
CA SER A 81 9.31 16.76 0.50
C SER A 81 9.37 15.62 1.51
N ASN A 82 9.71 14.40 1.11
CA ASN A 82 9.54 13.15 1.87
C ASN A 82 8.07 12.84 2.25
N LYS A 83 7.12 13.67 1.87
CA LYS A 83 5.71 13.47 2.15
C LYS A 83 5.08 12.54 1.15
N ILE A 84 4.16 11.69 1.60
CA ILE A 84 3.47 10.74 0.74
C ILE A 84 1.97 10.74 1.04
N ALA A 85 1.18 10.62 -0.01
CA ALA A 85 -0.28 10.55 0.11
C ALA A 85 -0.72 9.13 0.46
N ILE A 86 -1.58 9.02 1.47
CA ILE A 86 -2.15 7.77 1.97
C ILE A 86 -3.67 7.81 1.80
N ALA A 87 -4.22 6.82 1.12
CA ALA A 87 -5.66 6.59 1.08
C ALA A 87 -6.11 5.91 2.38
N GLN A 88 -7.16 6.44 2.98
CA GLN A 88 -7.65 6.00 4.28
C GLN A 88 -9.16 5.72 4.25
N LYS A 89 -9.73 5.48 5.40
CA LYS A 89 -11.14 5.19 5.63
C LYS A 89 -12.08 6.04 4.76
N MET A 90 -13.12 5.42 4.25
CA MET A 90 -14.09 5.96 3.29
C MET A 90 -13.58 6.06 1.84
N ALA A 91 -12.34 5.71 1.55
CA ALA A 91 -11.88 5.58 0.17
C ALA A 91 -12.41 4.29 -0.45
N SER A 92 -12.98 4.41 -1.64
CA SER A 92 -13.26 3.29 -2.53
C SER A 92 -12.21 3.30 -3.62
N VAL A 93 -11.42 2.24 -3.71
CA VAL A 93 -10.23 2.19 -4.56
C VAL A 93 -10.17 0.89 -5.36
N GLU A 94 -9.43 0.93 -6.45
CA GLU A 94 -9.02 -0.24 -7.21
C GLU A 94 -7.50 -0.29 -7.28
N VAL A 95 -6.92 -1.47 -7.08
CA VAL A 95 -5.47 -1.69 -7.04
C VAL A 95 -5.07 -2.87 -7.91
N ASP A 96 -3.89 -2.81 -8.49
CA ASP A 96 -3.28 -3.91 -9.25
C ASP A 96 -2.17 -4.64 -8.46
N GLU A 97 -1.91 -4.20 -7.22
CA GLU A 97 -0.90 -4.77 -6.35
C GLU A 97 -1.56 -5.55 -5.20
N TYR A 98 -1.62 -6.85 -5.34
CA TYR A 98 -2.20 -7.77 -4.36
C TYR A 98 -1.51 -9.13 -4.43
N ALA A 99 -1.65 -9.93 -3.39
CA ALA A 99 -1.11 -11.27 -3.34
C ALA A 99 -1.80 -12.20 -4.34
N ASP A 100 -1.08 -13.17 -4.86
CA ASP A 100 -1.60 -14.18 -5.80
C ASP A 100 -2.47 -15.20 -5.04
N VAL A 101 -3.68 -14.78 -4.70
CA VAL A 101 -4.69 -15.58 -4.00
C VAL A 101 -6.06 -15.37 -4.64
N GLU A 102 -6.95 -16.33 -4.47
CA GLU A 102 -8.34 -16.21 -4.93
C GLU A 102 -9.15 -15.38 -3.94
N PHE A 103 -9.78 -14.30 -4.43
CA PHE A 103 -10.61 -13.40 -3.63
C PHE A 103 -12.11 -13.68 -3.84
N LYS A 104 -12.92 -13.28 -2.87
CA LYS A 104 -14.39 -13.26 -2.95
C LYS A 104 -14.94 -11.90 -2.54
N ILE A 105 -16.05 -11.50 -3.15
CA ILE A 105 -16.75 -10.26 -2.77
C ILE A 105 -17.13 -10.33 -1.28
N GLY A 106 -16.88 -9.24 -0.57
CA GLY A 106 -17.16 -9.12 0.86
C GLY A 106 -16.08 -9.69 1.79
N GLU A 107 -15.02 -10.29 1.24
CA GLU A 107 -13.90 -10.75 2.08
C GLU A 107 -13.13 -9.59 2.69
N LYS A 108 -12.59 -9.84 3.87
CA LYS A 108 -11.68 -8.94 4.55
C LYS A 108 -10.29 -9.04 3.96
N LEU A 109 -9.66 -7.88 3.78
CA LEU A 109 -8.29 -7.78 3.29
C LEU A 109 -7.35 -7.38 4.42
N TYR A 110 -6.17 -7.97 4.39
CA TYR A 110 -5.08 -7.78 5.34
C TYR A 110 -3.80 -7.44 4.58
N SER A 111 -2.73 -7.07 5.29
CA SER A 111 -1.40 -6.91 4.72
C SER A 111 -0.62 -8.22 4.83
N ASP A 112 0.01 -8.65 3.75
CA ASP A 112 1.05 -9.68 3.86
C ASP A 112 2.40 -9.10 4.33
N ALA A 113 3.43 -9.94 4.38
CA ALA A 113 4.76 -9.54 4.84
C ALA A 113 5.47 -8.54 3.89
N ASN A 114 4.98 -8.38 2.67
CA ASN A 114 5.52 -7.46 1.67
C ASN A 114 4.65 -6.22 1.42
N GLY A 115 3.56 -6.09 2.18
CA GLY A 115 2.61 -4.98 2.04
C GLY A 115 1.57 -5.18 0.94
N TYR A 116 1.47 -6.35 0.32
CA TYR A 116 0.40 -6.66 -0.61
C TYR A 116 -0.90 -6.97 0.12
N LEU A 117 -2.02 -6.61 -0.51
CA LEU A 117 -3.33 -6.99 -0.01
C LEU A 117 -3.57 -8.49 -0.19
N THR A 118 -4.01 -9.14 0.86
CA THR A 118 -4.32 -10.58 0.89
C THR A 118 -5.58 -10.85 1.70
N ASN A 119 -6.25 -11.98 1.46
CA ASN A 119 -7.33 -12.47 2.29
C ASN A 119 -6.85 -13.39 3.43
N VAL A 120 -5.56 -13.66 3.48
CA VAL A 120 -4.94 -14.38 4.59
C VAL A 120 -4.75 -13.44 5.76
N LYS A 121 -5.30 -13.80 6.91
CA LYS A 121 -5.23 -13.00 8.13
C LYS A 121 -3.78 -12.74 8.55
N SER A 122 -3.43 -11.49 8.69
CA SER A 122 -2.08 -11.08 9.13
C SER A 122 -1.87 -11.26 10.64
N ALA A 123 -0.62 -11.20 11.08
CA ALA A 123 -0.27 -11.37 12.50
C ALA A 123 -0.92 -10.30 13.40
N ASN A 124 -1.04 -9.06 12.93
CA ASN A 124 -1.71 -7.98 13.65
C ASN A 124 -3.24 -8.00 13.53
N GLU A 125 -3.79 -8.92 12.71
CA GLU A 125 -5.24 -9.10 12.48
C GLU A 125 -5.98 -7.83 11.99
N GLN A 126 -5.25 -6.81 11.55
CA GLN A 126 -5.84 -5.54 11.14
C GLN A 126 -6.48 -5.65 9.75
N VAL A 127 -7.77 -5.39 9.68
CA VAL A 127 -8.52 -5.34 8.41
C VAL A 127 -8.24 -4.02 7.71
N ILE A 128 -7.73 -4.10 6.48
CA ILE A 128 -7.42 -2.93 5.63
C ILE A 128 -8.65 -2.46 4.87
N GLY A 129 -9.43 -3.40 4.37
CA GLY A 129 -10.62 -3.12 3.58
C GLY A 129 -11.46 -4.36 3.32
N ILE A 130 -12.52 -4.16 2.55
CA ILE A 130 -13.46 -5.22 2.14
C ILE A 130 -13.48 -5.27 0.61
N VAL A 131 -13.40 -6.46 0.04
CA VAL A 131 -13.43 -6.67 -1.41
C VAL A 131 -14.78 -6.28 -1.97
N THR A 132 -14.79 -5.39 -2.98
CA THR A 132 -15.99 -4.92 -3.68
C THR A 132 -16.02 -5.30 -5.15
N LYS A 133 -14.87 -5.62 -5.74
CA LYS A 133 -14.73 -6.02 -7.15
C LYS A 133 -13.61 -7.04 -7.28
N LEU A 134 -13.85 -8.09 -8.05
CA LEU A 134 -12.85 -9.11 -8.34
C LEU A 134 -12.01 -8.72 -9.56
N PRO A 135 -10.70 -8.99 -9.56
CA PRO A 135 -9.87 -8.83 -10.73
C PRO A 135 -10.23 -9.91 -11.78
N THR A 136 -10.07 -9.54 -13.04
CA THR A 136 -10.20 -10.44 -14.20
C THR A 136 -9.00 -10.30 -15.12
N THR A 137 -8.83 -11.20 -16.07
CA THR A 137 -7.74 -11.08 -17.07
C THR A 137 -7.87 -9.79 -17.89
N ALA A 138 -9.09 -9.37 -18.21
CA ALA A 138 -9.34 -8.13 -18.97
C ALA A 138 -9.22 -6.86 -18.11
N ASP A 139 -9.45 -6.98 -16.82
CA ASP A 139 -9.42 -5.88 -15.86
C ASP A 139 -8.77 -6.38 -14.55
N PRO A 140 -7.44 -6.31 -14.45
CA PRO A 140 -6.70 -6.92 -13.35
C PRO A 140 -6.75 -6.16 -12.03
N PHE A 141 -7.70 -5.24 -11.86
CA PHE A 141 -7.83 -4.44 -10.66
C PHE A 141 -8.77 -5.07 -9.62
N LEU A 142 -8.24 -5.26 -8.42
CA LEU A 142 -9.00 -5.62 -7.21
C LEU A 142 -9.64 -4.36 -6.64
N GLY A 143 -10.96 -4.35 -6.52
CA GLY A 143 -11.68 -3.25 -5.87
C GLY A 143 -11.89 -3.49 -4.40
N LEU A 144 -11.73 -2.45 -3.59
CA LEU A 144 -12.00 -2.50 -2.15
C LEU A 144 -12.54 -1.19 -1.62
N GLU A 145 -13.26 -1.31 -0.52
CA GLU A 145 -13.62 -0.19 0.34
C GLU A 145 -12.74 -0.21 1.58
N MET A 146 -12.07 0.92 1.84
CA MET A 146 -11.14 1.07 2.96
C MET A 146 -11.89 1.11 4.29
N THR A 147 -11.34 0.40 5.29
CA THR A 147 -11.89 0.36 6.66
C THR A 147 -11.00 1.03 7.70
N ILE A 148 -9.81 1.41 7.31
CA ILE A 148 -8.83 2.09 8.19
C ILE A 148 -8.48 3.50 7.71
#